data_4d57686bab6bc520eccb45f0d430f64a
#
_entry.id   4d57686bab6bc520eccb45f0d430f64a
#
_cell.length_a   1.000
_cell.length_b   1.000
_cell.length_c   1.000
_cell.angle_alpha   90.00
_cell.angle_beta   90.00
_cell.angle_gamma   90.00
#
_symmetry.space_group_name_H-M   'P 1'
#
loop_
_entity.id
_entity.type
_entity.pdbx_description
1 polymer ?
#
loop_
_entity_poly.entity_id
_entity_poly.type
_entity_poly.pdbx_seq_one_letter_code
_entity_poly.pdbx_strand_id
1 'polypeptide(L)'
;MSAKKVTKYDLVESVYQKTQCEKKIVQDVVEQLLDELKNALKEGNTIELRGFGTFEPRLRKGRSKARNPKTGEQLTVAPHFVAAFRAGQELKKSLWDLPVSEISVAAE
;
A
#
# COMPACT_ATOMS: atom_id res chain seq x y z
N MET A 1 5.05 -1.06 -22.46
CA MET A 1 3.79 -0.76 -21.76
C MET A 1 4.10 0.02 -20.51
N SER A 2 3.48 1.16 -20.36
CA SER A 2 3.74 1.97 -19.19
C SER A 2 2.79 1.58 -18.05
N ALA A 3 3.28 1.74 -16.83
CA ALA A 3 2.48 1.48 -15.66
C ALA A 3 1.36 2.50 -15.56
N LYS A 4 0.20 2.08 -15.13
CA LYS A 4 -0.88 2.99 -14.90
C LYS A 4 -1.34 2.93 -13.44
N LYS A 5 -1.85 4.06 -12.98
CA LYS A 5 -2.33 4.18 -11.63
C LYS A 5 -3.73 3.60 -11.53
N VAL A 6 -3.91 2.66 -10.62
CA VAL A 6 -5.21 2.07 -10.34
C VAL A 6 -5.73 2.68 -9.06
N THR A 7 -6.90 3.31 -9.12
CA THR A 7 -7.47 3.99 -7.97
C THR A 7 -8.47 3.09 -7.25
N LYS A 8 -8.93 3.55 -6.09
CA LYS A 8 -9.99 2.86 -5.36
C LYS A 8 -11.24 2.69 -6.23
N TYR A 9 -11.59 3.74 -6.97
CA TYR A 9 -12.73 3.67 -7.88
C TYR A 9 -12.56 2.56 -8.91
N ASP A 10 -11.36 2.46 -9.49
CA ASP A 10 -11.08 1.42 -10.48
C ASP A 10 -11.22 0.03 -9.89
N LEU A 11 -10.78 -0.15 -8.65
CA LEU A 11 -10.91 -1.43 -7.98
C LEU A 11 -12.36 -1.78 -7.69
N VAL A 12 -13.14 -0.80 -7.24
CA VAL A 12 -14.57 -0.99 -6.98
C VAL A 12 -15.27 -1.42 -8.28
N GLU A 13 -14.97 -0.73 -9.37
CA GLU A 13 -15.57 -1.04 -10.66
C GLU A 13 -15.23 -2.45 -11.11
N SER A 14 -13.97 -2.84 -10.95
CA SER A 14 -13.52 -4.18 -11.33
C SER A 14 -14.21 -5.26 -10.51
N VAL A 15 -14.32 -5.04 -9.21
CA VAL A 15 -14.98 -5.99 -8.31
C VAL A 15 -16.48 -6.10 -8.66
N TYR A 16 -17.09 -4.94 -8.94
CA TYR A 16 -18.50 -4.92 -9.35
C TYR A 16 -18.72 -5.77 -10.60
N GLN A 17 -17.84 -5.60 -11.61
CA GLN A 17 -17.97 -6.37 -12.84
C GLN A 17 -17.84 -7.87 -12.62
N LYS A 18 -16.99 -8.28 -11.70
CA LYS A 18 -16.71 -9.70 -11.47
C LYS A 18 -17.73 -10.38 -10.56
N THR A 19 -18.31 -9.63 -9.63
CA THR A 19 -19.22 -10.21 -8.65
C THR A 19 -20.68 -10.01 -9.01
N GLN A 20 -20.96 -9.01 -9.83
CA GLN A 20 -22.32 -8.63 -10.20
C GLN A 20 -23.19 -8.26 -9.01
N CYS A 21 -22.56 -7.92 -7.91
CA CYS A 21 -23.26 -7.34 -6.77
C CYS A 21 -23.65 -5.91 -7.11
N GLU A 22 -24.61 -5.37 -6.37
CA GLU A 22 -24.99 -3.98 -6.55
C GLU A 22 -23.77 -3.08 -6.31
N LYS A 23 -23.54 -2.13 -7.20
CA LYS A 23 -22.33 -1.30 -7.17
C LYS A 23 -22.19 -0.54 -5.87
N LYS A 24 -23.29 -0.01 -5.35
CA LYS A 24 -23.29 0.71 -4.08
C LYS A 24 -22.81 -0.19 -2.94
N ILE A 25 -23.25 -1.44 -2.95
CA ILE A 25 -22.84 -2.41 -1.94
C ILE A 25 -21.35 -2.72 -2.05
N VAL A 26 -20.87 -2.92 -3.29
CA VAL A 26 -19.43 -3.16 -3.51
C VAL A 26 -18.62 -2.00 -2.98
N GLN A 27 -19.03 -0.78 -3.28
CA GLN A 27 -18.33 0.41 -2.81
C GLN A 27 -18.29 0.46 -1.29
N ASP A 28 -19.43 0.22 -0.64
CA ASP A 28 -19.50 0.26 0.81
C ASP A 28 -18.60 -0.80 1.46
N VAL A 29 -18.61 -2.02 0.90
CA VAL A 29 -17.78 -3.10 1.43
C VAL A 29 -16.30 -2.78 1.27
N VAL A 30 -15.89 -2.28 0.11
CA VAL A 30 -14.49 -1.93 -0.13
C VAL A 30 -14.05 -0.82 0.84
N GLU A 31 -14.89 0.21 1.03
CA GLU A 31 -14.56 1.30 1.93
C GLU A 31 -14.45 0.82 3.37
N GLN A 32 -15.35 -0.06 3.79
CA GLN A 32 -15.28 -0.60 5.15
C GLN A 32 -14.04 -1.47 5.35
N LEU A 33 -13.68 -2.25 4.33
CA LEU A 33 -12.47 -3.05 4.42
C LEU A 33 -11.24 -2.16 4.61
N LEU A 34 -11.13 -1.10 3.82
CA LEU A 34 -10.00 -0.18 3.93
C LEU A 34 -9.98 0.52 5.29
N ASP A 35 -11.14 0.87 5.82
CA ASP A 35 -11.22 1.47 7.14
C ASP A 35 -10.76 0.51 8.23
N GLU A 36 -11.14 -0.76 8.12
CA GLU A 36 -10.71 -1.77 9.08
C GLU A 36 -9.20 -1.96 9.04
N LEU A 37 -8.61 -1.96 7.85
CA LEU A 37 -7.17 -2.05 7.71
C LEU A 37 -6.47 -0.87 8.38
N LYS A 38 -6.99 0.34 8.15
CA LYS A 38 -6.43 1.54 8.77
C LYS A 38 -6.51 1.48 10.29
N ASN A 39 -7.66 1.07 10.79
CA ASN A 39 -7.86 1.03 12.25
C ASN A 39 -6.95 -0.01 12.90
N ALA A 40 -6.82 -1.18 12.29
CA ALA A 40 -5.94 -2.22 12.83
C ALA A 40 -4.48 -1.72 12.90
N LEU A 41 -4.03 -1.03 11.85
CA LEU A 41 -2.67 -0.49 11.85
C LEU A 41 -2.50 0.61 12.88
N LYS A 42 -3.50 1.46 13.05
CA LYS A 42 -3.45 2.52 14.08
C LYS A 42 -3.30 1.96 15.48
N GLU A 43 -3.86 0.80 15.71
CA GLU A 43 -3.77 0.14 17.01
C GLU A 43 -2.48 -0.67 17.17
N GLY A 44 -1.61 -0.63 16.17
CA GLY A 44 -0.33 -1.32 16.23
C GLY A 44 -0.39 -2.78 15.83
N ASN A 45 -1.47 -3.20 15.20
CA ASN A 45 -1.64 -4.59 14.83
C ASN A 45 -1.05 -4.91 13.46
N THR A 46 -0.63 -6.15 13.30
CA THR A 46 -0.20 -6.69 12.03
C THR A 46 -1.38 -7.37 11.36
N ILE A 47 -1.55 -7.16 10.07
CA ILE A 47 -2.65 -7.74 9.32
C ILE A 47 -2.09 -8.72 8.30
N GLU A 48 -2.39 -9.98 8.47
CA GLU A 48 -1.95 -11.01 7.52
C GLU A 48 -3.12 -11.38 6.61
N LEU A 49 -2.94 -11.15 5.30
CA LEU A 49 -3.93 -11.53 4.30
C LEU A 49 -3.34 -12.68 3.50
N ARG A 50 -3.81 -13.87 3.82
CA ARG A 50 -3.28 -15.10 3.23
C ARG A 50 -3.40 -15.06 1.72
N GLY A 51 -2.31 -15.39 1.03
CA GLY A 51 -2.28 -15.36 -0.42
C GLY A 51 -1.96 -14.00 -1.00
N PHE A 52 -1.90 -12.98 -0.18
CA PHE A 52 -1.64 -11.63 -0.64
C PHE A 52 -0.39 -11.04 0.02
N GLY A 53 -0.42 -10.88 1.33
CA GLY A 53 0.72 -10.32 2.03
C GLY A 53 0.35 -9.86 3.42
N THR A 54 1.28 -9.15 4.02
CA THR A 54 1.16 -8.70 5.40
C THR A 54 1.38 -7.20 5.48
N PHE A 55 0.45 -6.49 6.12
CA PHE A 55 0.61 -5.08 6.46
C PHE A 55 1.03 -4.99 7.91
N GLU A 56 2.00 -4.15 8.19
CA GLU A 56 2.48 -4.00 9.57
C GLU A 56 2.96 -2.58 9.83
N PRO A 57 2.78 -2.07 11.06
CA PRO A 57 3.44 -0.84 11.45
C PRO A 57 4.93 -1.14 11.61
N ARG A 58 5.77 -0.32 11.03
CA ARG A 58 7.21 -0.50 11.12
C ARG A 58 7.84 0.76 11.68
N LEU A 59 8.67 0.58 12.68
CA LEU A 59 9.34 1.72 13.29
C LEU A 59 10.43 2.25 12.38
N ARG A 60 10.39 3.54 12.14
CA ARG A 60 11.46 4.25 11.45
C ARG A 60 12.28 5.01 12.48
N LYS A 61 13.57 4.84 12.42
CA LYS A 61 14.47 5.60 13.29
C LYS A 61 14.43 7.06 12.88
N GLY A 62 14.45 7.93 13.88
CA GLY A 62 14.52 9.34 13.59
C GLY A 62 15.89 9.74 13.07
N ARG A 63 15.96 10.93 12.55
CA ARG A 63 17.22 11.53 12.11
C ARG A 63 17.36 12.89 12.73
N SER A 64 18.51 13.14 13.35
CA SER A 64 18.80 14.45 13.92
C SER A 64 19.34 15.41 12.89
N LYS A 65 19.73 14.93 11.72
CA LYS A 65 20.35 15.75 10.68
C LYS A 65 19.78 15.49 9.30
N ALA A 66 18.46 15.33 9.23
CA ALA A 66 17.79 15.23 7.94
C ALA A 66 17.81 16.61 7.27
N ARG A 67 17.84 16.62 5.95
CA ARG A 67 17.90 17.88 5.21
C ARG A 67 16.73 17.98 4.25
N ASN A 68 16.07 19.12 4.26
CA ASN A 68 15.00 19.40 3.33
C ASN A 68 15.59 19.62 1.94
N PRO A 69 15.27 18.78 0.95
CA PRO A 69 15.86 18.89 -0.38
C PRO A 69 15.49 20.18 -1.10
N LYS A 70 14.39 20.83 -0.71
CA LYS A 70 13.97 22.07 -1.36
C LYS A 70 14.67 23.30 -0.81
N THR A 71 14.90 23.34 0.49
CA THR A 71 15.46 24.52 1.14
C THR A 71 16.87 24.31 1.64
N GLY A 72 17.33 23.08 1.75
CA GLY A 72 18.62 22.75 2.31
C GLY A 72 18.67 22.85 3.83
N GLU A 73 17.57 23.17 4.47
CA GLU A 73 17.52 23.28 5.93
C GLU A 73 17.65 21.92 6.60
N GLN A 74 18.34 21.89 7.72
CA GLN A 74 18.40 20.69 8.54
C GLN A 74 17.13 20.53 9.32
N LEU A 75 16.59 19.31 9.31
CA LEU A 75 15.37 18.97 10.03
C LEU A 75 15.66 17.84 10.99
N THR A 76 14.98 17.85 12.13
CA THR A 76 15.01 16.74 13.05
C THR A 76 13.76 15.91 12.83
N VAL A 77 13.94 14.64 12.57
CA VAL A 77 12.82 13.70 12.37
C VAL A 77 12.79 12.76 13.54
N ALA A 78 11.69 12.80 14.30
CA ALA A 78 11.51 11.92 15.45
C ALA A 78 11.23 10.50 14.99
N PRO A 79 11.59 9.49 15.81
CA PRO A 79 11.18 8.11 15.50
C PRO A 79 9.65 8.03 15.38
N HIS A 80 9.19 7.27 14.41
CA HIS A 80 7.75 7.14 14.20
C HIS A 80 7.45 5.83 13.45
N PHE A 81 6.20 5.44 13.49
CA PHE A 81 5.76 4.24 12.78
C PHE A 81 5.22 4.61 11.40
N VAL A 82 5.49 3.75 10.45
CA VAL A 82 4.96 3.87 9.10
C VAL A 82 4.28 2.56 8.74
N ALA A 83 3.34 2.62 7.81
CA ALA A 83 2.70 1.41 7.31
C ALA A 83 3.64 0.76 6.29
N ALA A 84 3.87 -0.54 6.47
CA ALA A 84 4.72 -1.30 5.56
C ALA A 84 3.95 -2.51 5.06
N PHE A 85 4.22 -2.90 3.83
CA PHE A 85 3.61 -4.07 3.23
C PHE A 85 4.68 -5.04 2.79
N ARG A 86 4.50 -6.31 3.17
CA ARG A 86 5.35 -7.39 2.72
C ARG A 86 4.53 -8.34 1.88
N ALA A 87 4.93 -8.51 0.62
CA ALA A 87 4.21 -9.41 -0.27
C ALA A 87 4.31 -10.85 0.22
N GLY A 88 3.21 -11.58 0.08
CA GLY A 88 3.22 -13.01 0.37
C GLY A 88 3.90 -13.78 -0.74
N GLN A 89 4.07 -15.08 -0.52
CA GLN A 89 4.83 -15.92 -1.44
C GLN A 89 4.24 -15.95 -2.85
N GLU A 90 2.93 -16.08 -2.94
CA GLU A 90 2.27 -16.12 -4.24
C GLU A 90 2.42 -14.81 -5.00
N LEU A 91 2.26 -13.70 -4.30
CA LEU A 91 2.39 -12.39 -4.93
C LEU A 91 3.83 -12.13 -5.36
N LYS A 92 4.79 -12.53 -4.55
CA LYS A 92 6.21 -12.40 -4.91
C LYS A 92 6.51 -13.16 -6.19
N LYS A 93 6.01 -14.38 -6.32
CA LYS A 93 6.25 -15.18 -7.52
C LYS A 93 5.63 -14.53 -8.75
N SER A 94 4.43 -14.01 -8.61
CA SER A 94 3.77 -13.33 -9.71
C SER A 94 4.53 -12.10 -10.18
N LEU A 95 5.05 -11.33 -9.24
CA LEU A 95 5.79 -10.13 -9.56
C LEU A 95 7.16 -10.43 -10.16
N TRP A 96 7.72 -11.60 -9.82
CA TRP A 96 9.02 -12.01 -10.35
C TRP A 96 9.03 -12.08 -11.87
N ASP A 97 7.88 -12.44 -12.44
CA ASP A 97 7.75 -12.57 -13.88
C ASP A 97 7.46 -11.26 -14.60
N LEU A 98 7.31 -10.18 -13.86
CA LEU A 98 7.01 -8.88 -14.44
C LEU A 98 8.20 -8.38 -15.26
N PRO A 99 8.01 -7.98 -16.52
CA PRO A 99 9.12 -7.52 -17.35
C PRO A 99 9.65 -6.17 -16.85
N VAL A 100 10.91 -6.17 -16.46
CA VAL A 100 11.55 -4.97 -15.93
C VAL A 100 11.67 -3.87 -16.98
N SER A 101 11.89 -4.26 -18.22
CA SER A 101 12.12 -3.31 -19.31
C SER A 101 10.87 -2.57 -19.73
N GLU A 102 9.69 -3.05 -19.37
CA GLU A 102 8.43 -2.46 -19.83
C GLU A 102 7.78 -1.54 -18.82
N ILE A 103 8.22 -1.59 -17.57
CA ILE A 103 7.61 -0.81 -16.53
C ILE A 103 8.65 0.05 -15.86
N SER A 104 8.36 1.34 -15.82
CA SER A 104 9.22 2.26 -15.11
C SER A 104 8.97 2.10 -13.62
N VAL A 105 9.99 1.63 -12.92
CA VAL A 105 9.90 1.48 -11.47
C VAL A 105 10.40 2.77 -10.85
N ALA A 106 9.54 3.39 -10.04
CA ALA A 106 9.95 4.60 -9.34
C ALA A 106 11.10 4.28 -8.39
N ALA A 107 12.15 5.03 -8.49
CA ALA A 107 13.27 4.85 -7.57
C ALA A 107 12.84 5.29 -6.17
N GLU A 108 13.13 4.47 -5.21
CA GLU A 108 12.72 4.74 -3.82
C GLU A 108 13.74 5.52 -3.04
#